data_9c5e87a6dbafa31796f0d8fdf6cf49ce
#
_entry.id   9c5e87a6dbafa31796f0d8fdf6cf49ce
#
_cell.length_a   1.000
_cell.length_b   1.000
_cell.length_c   1.000
_cell.angle_alpha   90.00
_cell.angle_beta   90.00
_cell.angle_gamma   90.00
#
_symmetry.space_group_name_H-M   'P 1'
#
loop_
_entity.id
_entity.type
_entity.pdbx_description
1 polymer ?
#
loop_
_entity_poly.entity_id
_entity_poly.type
_entity_poly.pdbx_seq_one_letter_code
_entity_poly.pdbx_strand_id
1 'polypeptide(L)'
;MTTNDDVVNLWRQDLGGEIPAEVWERTGLRVLILAEVGLTRLPAEIGRLRALSTLDLGHNRMAELPVELGELKELDGFLYVHDNELTELPHALGELTRLRYLNAGENRLTALPEAVGRMTGLIELRAQHNRLAALPDTLGGLARLRELWLRGNPLTHLPASTADLRELRHLDLRENAFTDFPAVLAGLPLLRHVDLRANGLTSLPDWLPDRLPSLEKLDLRWNPCEVPAGLVAELERRGCVVLL
;
A
#
# COMPACT_ATOMS: atom_id res chain seq x y z
N MET A 1 -22.40 15.61 26.80
CA MET A 1 -21.31 15.42 25.84
C MET A 1 -20.42 14.33 26.41
N THR A 2 -20.57 13.10 25.96
CA THR A 2 -19.64 12.03 26.27
C THR A 2 -18.36 12.34 25.49
N THR A 3 -17.37 12.93 26.13
CA THR A 3 -16.00 13.00 25.62
C THR A 3 -15.52 11.57 25.52
N ASN A 4 -15.40 11.04 24.30
CA ASN A 4 -14.79 9.77 24.06
C ASN A 4 -13.28 9.99 24.30
N ASP A 5 -12.81 9.71 25.53
CA ASP A 5 -11.42 9.98 25.93
C ASP A 5 -10.40 9.24 25.04
N ASP A 6 -10.87 8.26 24.27
CA ASP A 6 -10.05 7.43 23.40
C ASP A 6 -9.85 8.01 21.99
N VAL A 7 -10.52 9.13 21.64
CA VAL A 7 -10.49 9.71 20.28
C VAL A 7 -10.15 11.19 20.33
N VAL A 8 -9.16 11.59 19.53
CA VAL A 8 -8.90 12.99 19.16
C VAL A 8 -9.08 13.13 17.66
N ASN A 9 -10.01 13.99 17.26
CA ASN A 9 -10.25 14.33 15.88
C ASN A 9 -10.09 15.84 15.69
N LEU A 10 -9.01 16.23 15.00
CA LEU A 10 -8.66 17.62 14.65
C LEU A 10 -8.78 17.87 13.15
N TRP A 11 -9.45 16.98 12.41
CA TRP A 11 -9.62 17.08 10.97
C TRP A 11 -10.09 18.49 10.53
N ARG A 12 -9.33 19.06 9.58
CA ARG A 12 -9.59 20.41 9.01
C ARG A 12 -9.56 21.56 10.00
N GLN A 13 -9.03 21.36 11.21
CA GLN A 13 -8.84 22.46 12.12
C GLN A 13 -7.57 23.24 11.75
N ASP A 14 -7.65 24.56 11.83
CA ASP A 14 -6.47 25.40 11.69
C ASP A 14 -5.67 25.34 13.01
N LEU A 15 -4.60 24.56 12.98
CA LEU A 15 -3.72 24.38 14.13
C LEU A 15 -2.50 25.32 14.09
N GLY A 16 -2.41 26.23 13.09
CA GLY A 16 -1.22 27.04 12.91
C GLY A 16 0.06 26.21 12.64
N GLY A 17 -0.09 24.95 12.22
CA GLY A 17 1.02 24.02 11.97
C GLY A 17 1.55 23.29 13.20
N GLU A 18 0.98 23.49 14.39
CA GLU A 18 1.41 22.87 15.65
C GLU A 18 0.27 22.06 16.28
N ILE A 19 0.57 20.83 16.70
CA ILE A 19 -0.37 19.97 17.42
C ILE A 19 -0.41 20.40 18.90
N PRO A 20 -1.59 20.60 19.51
CA PRO A 20 -1.72 20.97 20.90
C PRO A 20 -0.96 20.01 21.84
N ALA A 21 -0.17 20.55 22.76
CA ALA A 21 0.71 19.77 23.64
C ALA A 21 -0.05 18.74 24.50
N GLU A 22 -1.28 19.05 24.88
CA GLU A 22 -2.17 18.17 25.65
C GLU A 22 -2.54 16.87 24.91
N VAL A 23 -2.42 16.83 23.57
CA VAL A 23 -2.62 15.60 22.80
C VAL A 23 -1.61 14.53 23.22
N TRP A 24 -0.35 14.94 23.44
CA TRP A 24 0.76 14.03 23.77
C TRP A 24 0.71 13.47 25.20
N GLU A 25 -0.13 14.05 26.04
CA GLU A 25 -0.35 13.58 27.42
C GLU A 25 -1.41 12.48 27.48
N ARG A 26 -2.21 12.32 26.41
CA ARG A 26 -3.31 11.35 26.34
C ARG A 26 -2.81 9.97 25.96
N THR A 27 -1.98 9.35 26.79
CA THR A 27 -1.32 8.06 26.49
C THR A 27 -2.26 6.88 26.29
N GLY A 28 -3.54 6.99 26.70
CA GLY A 28 -4.61 6.01 26.44
C GLY A 28 -5.34 6.20 25.11
N LEU A 29 -4.96 7.20 24.30
CA LEU A 29 -5.62 7.53 23.05
C LEU A 29 -5.56 6.36 22.06
N ARG A 30 -6.72 6.00 21.50
CA ARG A 30 -6.88 4.91 20.51
C ARG A 30 -6.93 5.41 19.08
N VAL A 31 -7.49 6.59 18.85
CA VAL A 31 -7.67 7.16 17.52
C VAL A 31 -7.21 8.61 17.50
N LEU A 32 -6.26 8.93 16.62
CA LEU A 32 -5.79 10.29 16.38
C LEU A 32 -5.96 10.63 14.89
N ILE A 33 -6.76 11.67 14.63
CA ILE A 33 -7.01 12.18 13.28
C ILE A 33 -6.44 13.60 13.18
N LEU A 34 -5.40 13.75 12.37
CA LEU A 34 -4.69 14.98 12.06
C LEU A 34 -4.68 15.26 10.55
N ALA A 35 -5.70 14.76 9.83
CA ALA A 35 -5.81 14.96 8.40
C ALA A 35 -6.21 16.41 8.07
N GLU A 36 -5.63 16.96 6.98
CA GLU A 36 -5.95 18.31 6.47
C GLU A 36 -5.75 19.45 7.50
N VAL A 37 -4.74 19.36 8.36
CA VAL A 37 -4.45 20.38 9.38
C VAL A 37 -3.19 21.21 9.06
N GLY A 38 -2.60 20.99 7.89
CA GLY A 38 -1.48 21.78 7.38
C GLY A 38 -0.13 21.46 8.02
N LEU A 39 0.05 20.25 8.59
CA LEU A 39 1.30 19.81 9.20
C LEU A 39 2.43 19.70 8.18
N THR A 40 3.60 20.24 8.55
CA THR A 40 4.85 20.06 7.82
C THR A 40 5.77 19.03 8.46
N ARG A 41 5.52 18.67 9.71
CA ARG A 41 6.25 17.63 10.48
C ARG A 41 5.34 17.00 11.53
N LEU A 42 5.65 15.76 11.88
CA LEU A 42 5.06 15.07 13.03
C LEU A 42 6.12 15.04 14.14
N PRO A 43 5.82 15.56 15.35
CA PRO A 43 6.78 15.55 16.45
C PRO A 43 7.07 14.13 16.98
N ALA A 44 8.27 13.93 17.56
CA ALA A 44 8.69 12.66 18.15
C ALA A 44 7.80 12.21 19.34
N GLU A 45 7.08 13.14 19.95
CA GLU A 45 6.09 12.92 21.00
C GLU A 45 5.00 11.92 20.60
N ILE A 46 4.78 11.69 19.30
CA ILE A 46 3.87 10.65 18.79
C ILE A 46 4.19 9.28 19.41
N GLY A 47 5.47 8.96 19.67
CA GLY A 47 5.90 7.73 20.32
C GLY A 47 5.37 7.49 21.73
N ARG A 48 4.82 8.52 22.40
CA ARG A 48 4.15 8.39 23.70
C ARG A 48 2.77 7.74 23.59
N LEU A 49 2.11 7.86 22.43
CA LEU A 49 0.72 7.42 22.23
C LEU A 49 0.63 5.92 21.88
N ARG A 50 1.23 5.08 22.71
CA ARG A 50 1.42 3.63 22.45
C ARG A 50 0.12 2.83 22.37
N ALA A 51 -1.01 3.38 22.83
CA ALA A 51 -2.31 2.74 22.76
C ALA A 51 -3.03 2.96 21.42
N LEU A 52 -2.47 3.77 20.50
CA LEU A 52 -3.10 4.05 19.23
C LEU A 52 -3.36 2.76 18.43
N SER A 53 -4.57 2.66 17.90
CA SER A 53 -4.98 1.66 16.93
C SER A 53 -5.17 2.27 15.54
N THR A 54 -5.43 3.57 15.46
CA THR A 54 -5.60 4.31 14.20
C THR A 54 -4.91 5.67 14.29
N LEU A 55 -4.13 5.97 13.26
CA LEU A 55 -3.47 7.27 13.08
C LEU A 55 -3.72 7.76 11.65
N ASP A 56 -4.34 8.93 11.53
CA ASP A 56 -4.56 9.59 10.24
C ASP A 56 -3.79 10.91 10.17
N LEU A 57 -2.81 10.92 9.25
CA LEU A 57 -1.93 12.04 8.93
C LEU A 57 -2.10 12.48 7.46
N GLY A 58 -3.15 12.01 6.79
CA GLY A 58 -3.38 12.29 5.36
C GLY A 58 -3.57 13.76 5.05
N HIS A 59 -3.35 14.12 3.78
CA HIS A 59 -3.59 15.48 3.27
C HIS A 59 -2.86 16.58 4.05
N ASN A 60 -1.55 16.39 4.28
CA ASN A 60 -0.68 17.36 4.92
C ASN A 60 0.51 17.71 4.01
N ARG A 61 1.57 18.30 4.55
CA ARG A 61 2.77 18.72 3.79
C ARG A 61 4.05 18.17 4.41
N MET A 62 3.96 16.99 5.02
CA MET A 62 5.10 16.38 5.69
C MET A 62 6.09 15.82 4.67
N ALA A 63 7.38 16.19 4.79
CA ALA A 63 8.46 15.67 3.96
C ALA A 63 9.07 14.39 4.54
N GLU A 64 8.91 14.16 5.85
CA GLU A 64 9.45 13.02 6.60
C GLU A 64 8.53 12.60 7.73
N LEU A 65 8.72 11.39 8.23
CA LEU A 65 8.03 10.85 9.40
C LEU A 65 9.07 10.51 10.48
N PRO A 66 8.78 10.76 11.78
CA PRO A 66 9.71 10.47 12.86
C PRO A 66 9.84 8.95 13.08
N VAL A 67 11.04 8.53 13.50
CA VAL A 67 11.32 7.11 13.78
C VAL A 67 10.49 6.57 14.96
N GLU A 68 10.05 7.45 15.84
CA GLU A 68 9.21 7.16 16.99
C GLU A 68 7.83 6.58 16.60
N LEU A 69 7.42 6.70 15.34
CA LEU A 69 6.26 5.95 14.84
C LEU A 69 6.39 4.43 15.07
N GLY A 70 7.61 3.88 15.04
CA GLY A 70 7.87 2.48 15.35
C GLY A 70 7.59 2.07 16.81
N GLU A 71 7.40 3.03 17.71
CA GLU A 71 7.00 2.78 19.11
C GLU A 71 5.51 2.40 19.25
N LEU A 72 4.70 2.67 18.23
CA LEU A 72 3.24 2.44 18.21
C LEU A 72 2.90 0.97 17.97
N LYS A 73 3.47 0.04 18.74
CA LYS A 73 3.37 -1.42 18.50
C LYS A 73 1.94 -1.97 18.64
N GLU A 74 1.03 -1.22 19.28
CA GLU A 74 -0.39 -1.55 19.38
C GLU A 74 -1.22 -1.04 18.19
N LEU A 75 -0.59 -0.34 17.21
CA LEU A 75 -1.26 0.15 16.02
C LEU A 75 -1.65 -1.04 15.14
N ASP A 76 -2.89 -1.53 15.33
CA ASP A 76 -3.41 -2.74 14.70
C ASP A 76 -4.51 -2.47 13.66
N GLY A 77 -4.93 -1.23 13.49
CA GLY A 77 -5.93 -0.80 12.52
C GLY A 77 -5.30 -0.13 11.31
N PHE A 78 -5.30 1.20 11.29
CA PHE A 78 -5.04 2.01 10.11
C PHE A 78 -3.95 3.04 10.36
N LEU A 79 -3.02 3.16 9.39
CA LEU A 79 -2.06 4.25 9.27
C LEU A 79 -2.24 4.93 7.92
N TYR A 80 -2.69 6.18 7.93
CA TYR A 80 -2.80 7.01 6.75
C TYR A 80 -1.71 8.07 6.76
N VAL A 81 -0.86 8.07 5.73
CA VAL A 81 0.19 9.07 5.48
C VAL A 81 0.13 9.56 4.03
N HIS A 82 -1.00 9.28 3.35
CA HIS A 82 -1.21 9.63 1.95
C HIS A 82 -1.36 11.14 1.75
N ASP A 83 -1.15 11.56 0.50
CA ASP A 83 -1.22 12.97 0.08
C ASP A 83 -0.38 13.88 1.01
N ASN A 84 0.92 13.61 0.96
CA ASN A 84 1.99 14.34 1.65
C ASN A 84 3.18 14.56 0.69
N GLU A 85 4.30 15.03 1.22
CA GLU A 85 5.51 15.27 0.45
C GLU A 85 6.64 14.27 0.81
N LEU A 86 6.27 13.10 1.37
CA LEU A 86 7.22 12.11 1.86
C LEU A 86 8.12 11.58 0.74
N THR A 87 9.43 11.61 0.95
CA THR A 87 10.43 11.05 0.04
C THR A 87 10.86 9.65 0.41
N GLU A 88 10.69 9.29 1.68
CA GLU A 88 10.98 7.96 2.24
C GLU A 88 10.05 7.64 3.42
N LEU A 89 9.97 6.37 3.78
CA LEU A 89 9.32 5.89 5.00
C LEU A 89 10.41 5.43 5.98
N PRO A 90 10.30 5.73 7.29
CA PRO A 90 11.31 5.33 8.25
C PRO A 90 11.35 3.80 8.41
N HIS A 91 12.56 3.23 8.52
CA HIS A 91 12.75 1.80 8.76
C HIS A 91 12.04 1.29 10.02
N ALA A 92 11.81 2.17 10.98
CA ALA A 92 11.08 1.87 12.21
C ALA A 92 9.63 1.42 11.97
N LEU A 93 9.02 1.75 10.81
CA LEU A 93 7.68 1.23 10.48
C LEU A 93 7.62 -0.30 10.45
N GLY A 94 8.74 -0.99 10.18
CA GLY A 94 8.80 -2.45 10.26
C GLY A 94 8.51 -3.04 11.64
N GLU A 95 8.51 -2.22 12.69
CA GLU A 95 8.12 -2.63 14.05
C GLU A 95 6.60 -2.73 14.24
N LEU A 96 5.81 -2.15 13.31
CA LEU A 96 4.34 -2.17 13.34
C LEU A 96 3.79 -3.51 12.81
N THR A 97 4.20 -4.60 13.43
CA THR A 97 3.89 -5.97 12.97
C THR A 97 2.40 -6.33 13.06
N ARG A 98 1.59 -5.55 13.78
CA ARG A 98 0.15 -5.73 13.94
C ARG A 98 -0.68 -4.88 12.98
N LEU A 99 -0.08 -3.86 12.34
CA LEU A 99 -0.76 -2.95 11.44
C LEU A 99 -1.42 -3.72 10.29
N ARG A 100 -2.70 -3.42 10.04
CA ARG A 100 -3.50 -4.10 9.01
C ARG A 100 -3.64 -3.29 7.72
N TYR A 101 -3.54 -1.98 7.79
CA TYR A 101 -3.71 -1.08 6.65
C TYR A 101 -2.68 0.03 6.68
N LEU A 102 -1.94 0.18 5.58
CA LEU A 102 -1.03 1.30 5.35
C LEU A 102 -1.40 1.98 4.03
N ASN A 103 -1.74 3.27 4.10
CA ASN A 103 -1.88 4.11 2.92
C ASN A 103 -0.77 5.17 2.88
N ALA A 104 0.20 4.97 2.00
CA ALA A 104 1.30 5.88 1.68
C ALA A 104 1.21 6.40 0.24
N GLY A 105 0.04 6.32 -0.39
CA GLY A 105 -0.21 6.83 -1.74
C GLY A 105 -0.05 8.34 -1.84
N GLU A 106 0.11 8.84 -3.07
CA GLU A 106 0.17 10.29 -3.35
C GLU A 106 1.26 10.99 -2.54
N ASN A 107 2.49 10.48 -2.69
CA ASN A 107 3.70 11.00 -2.08
C ASN A 107 4.83 11.11 -3.12
N ARG A 108 6.05 11.29 -2.66
CA ARG A 108 7.24 11.38 -3.51
C ARG A 108 8.22 10.23 -3.22
N LEU A 109 7.72 9.09 -2.72
CA LEU A 109 8.54 7.94 -2.32
C LEU A 109 9.29 7.37 -3.51
N THR A 110 10.60 7.24 -3.39
CA THR A 110 11.45 6.63 -4.42
C THR A 110 11.68 5.14 -4.19
N ALA A 111 11.50 4.67 -2.96
CA ALA A 111 11.56 3.27 -2.54
C ALA A 111 10.68 3.04 -1.30
N LEU A 112 10.25 1.81 -1.10
CA LEU A 112 9.77 1.32 0.20
C LEU A 112 10.97 0.71 0.94
N PRO A 113 11.12 0.95 2.26
CA PRO A 113 12.23 0.36 3.01
C PRO A 113 12.09 -1.16 3.12
N GLU A 114 13.21 -1.89 3.13
CA GLU A 114 13.23 -3.35 3.35
C GLU A 114 12.48 -3.77 4.62
N ALA A 115 12.43 -2.89 5.61
CA ALA A 115 11.70 -3.12 6.84
C ALA A 115 10.19 -3.34 6.66
N VAL A 116 9.61 -2.89 5.54
CA VAL A 116 8.17 -3.13 5.23
C VAL A 116 7.85 -4.63 5.25
N GLY A 117 8.77 -5.49 4.79
CA GLY A 117 8.57 -6.95 4.82
C GLY A 117 8.36 -7.54 6.22
N ARG A 118 8.68 -6.80 7.30
CA ARG A 118 8.41 -7.23 8.68
C ARG A 118 7.00 -6.90 9.19
N MET A 119 6.22 -6.12 8.44
CA MET A 119 4.85 -5.73 8.80
C MET A 119 3.86 -6.89 8.52
N THR A 120 4.09 -8.02 9.17
CA THR A 120 3.41 -9.30 8.89
C THR A 120 1.91 -9.29 9.12
N GLY A 121 1.37 -8.30 9.84
CA GLY A 121 -0.07 -8.08 10.05
C GLY A 121 -0.79 -7.46 8.85
N LEU A 122 -0.03 -6.89 7.89
CA LEU A 122 -0.58 -6.05 6.85
C LEU A 122 -1.50 -6.84 5.91
N ILE A 123 -2.71 -6.32 5.72
CA ILE A 123 -3.74 -6.88 4.83
C ILE A 123 -3.84 -6.06 3.55
N GLU A 124 -3.67 -4.75 3.65
CA GLU A 124 -3.71 -3.84 2.52
C GLU A 124 -2.57 -2.84 2.57
N LEU A 125 -1.84 -2.73 1.45
CA LEU A 125 -0.78 -1.76 1.23
C LEU A 125 -1.14 -0.88 0.03
N ARG A 126 -1.24 0.40 0.26
CA ARG A 126 -1.41 1.43 -0.77
C ARG A 126 -0.17 2.29 -0.89
N ALA A 127 0.43 2.31 -2.08
CA ALA A 127 1.58 3.14 -2.43
C ALA A 127 1.45 3.71 -3.85
N GLN A 128 0.19 3.90 -4.32
CA GLN A 128 -0.09 4.47 -5.63
C GLN A 128 0.41 5.92 -5.72
N HIS A 129 0.65 6.39 -6.97
CA HIS A 129 1.08 7.75 -7.27
C HIS A 129 2.30 8.20 -6.46
N ASN A 130 3.37 7.41 -6.57
CA ASN A 130 4.69 7.66 -6.02
C ASN A 130 5.76 7.64 -7.14
N ARG A 131 7.01 7.51 -6.78
CA ARG A 131 8.15 7.43 -7.70
C ARG A 131 8.92 6.12 -7.53
N LEU A 132 8.22 5.04 -7.16
CA LEU A 132 8.82 3.74 -6.89
C LEU A 132 9.33 3.12 -8.19
N ALA A 133 10.65 3.00 -8.34
CA ALA A 133 11.26 2.30 -9.48
C ALA A 133 11.38 0.78 -9.23
N ALA A 134 11.41 0.36 -7.97
CA ALA A 134 11.45 -1.03 -7.54
C ALA A 134 10.73 -1.20 -6.19
N LEU A 135 10.38 -2.43 -5.86
CA LEU A 135 9.87 -2.82 -4.54
C LEU A 135 10.96 -3.60 -3.78
N PRO A 136 10.93 -3.60 -2.44
CA PRO A 136 11.93 -4.29 -1.63
C PRO A 136 11.89 -5.81 -1.82
N ASP A 137 13.06 -6.45 -1.77
CA ASP A 137 13.17 -7.92 -1.88
C ASP A 137 12.52 -8.65 -0.71
N THR A 138 12.25 -7.97 0.38
CA THR A 138 11.55 -8.51 1.55
C THR A 138 10.03 -8.46 1.44
N LEU A 139 9.46 -7.95 0.34
CA LEU A 139 8.01 -7.79 0.15
C LEU A 139 7.21 -9.06 0.47
N GLY A 140 7.76 -10.23 0.10
CA GLY A 140 7.14 -11.53 0.38
C GLY A 140 6.91 -11.85 1.87
N GLY A 141 7.56 -11.10 2.78
CA GLY A 141 7.31 -11.19 4.22
C GLY A 141 5.92 -10.73 4.66
N LEU A 142 5.18 -10.03 3.79
CA LEU A 142 3.80 -9.60 4.04
C LEU A 142 2.81 -10.76 3.87
N ALA A 143 2.97 -11.82 4.66
CA ALA A 143 2.27 -13.10 4.50
C ALA A 143 0.73 -13.02 4.53
N ARG A 144 0.15 -11.94 5.09
CA ARG A 144 -1.30 -11.72 5.18
C ARG A 144 -1.83 -10.72 4.15
N LEU A 145 -0.96 -10.21 3.25
CA LEU A 145 -1.34 -9.19 2.29
C LEU A 145 -2.37 -9.74 1.29
N ARG A 146 -3.50 -9.04 1.16
CA ARG A 146 -4.60 -9.37 0.25
C ARG A 146 -4.75 -8.35 -0.87
N GLU A 147 -4.38 -7.10 -0.61
CA GLU A 147 -4.52 -6.01 -1.57
C GLU A 147 -3.23 -5.20 -1.66
N LEU A 148 -2.72 -5.04 -2.88
CA LEU A 148 -1.51 -4.27 -3.18
C LEU A 148 -1.81 -3.27 -4.29
N TRP A 149 -1.74 -1.98 -3.95
CA TRP A 149 -2.08 -0.86 -4.81
C TRP A 149 -0.83 -0.06 -5.16
N LEU A 150 -0.36 -0.18 -6.42
CA LEU A 150 0.90 0.41 -6.90
C LEU A 150 0.73 1.27 -8.15
N ARG A 151 -0.49 1.65 -8.49
CA ARG A 151 -0.80 2.48 -9.65
C ARG A 151 0.06 3.73 -9.71
N GLY A 152 0.46 4.16 -10.93
CA GLY A 152 1.12 5.45 -11.14
C GLY A 152 2.52 5.52 -10.54
N ASN A 153 3.29 4.44 -10.66
CA ASN A 153 4.72 4.36 -10.34
C ASN A 153 5.53 3.98 -11.59
N PRO A 154 6.83 4.22 -11.63
CA PRO A 154 7.69 3.78 -12.75
C PRO A 154 8.21 2.33 -12.58
N LEU A 155 7.40 1.40 -12.05
CA LEU A 155 7.80 0.01 -11.87
C LEU A 155 7.91 -0.72 -13.20
N THR A 156 9.00 -1.48 -13.39
CA THR A 156 9.21 -2.33 -14.57
C THR A 156 9.10 -3.82 -14.25
N HIS A 157 9.24 -4.20 -12.99
CA HIS A 157 9.20 -5.58 -12.51
C HIS A 157 8.73 -5.65 -11.05
N LEU A 158 8.39 -6.86 -10.62
CA LEU A 158 8.13 -7.19 -9.22
C LEU A 158 9.28 -8.06 -8.69
N PRO A 159 9.67 -7.95 -7.41
CA PRO A 159 10.71 -8.80 -6.83
C PRO A 159 10.26 -10.27 -6.78
N ALA A 160 11.21 -11.19 -6.82
CA ALA A 160 10.93 -12.64 -6.79
C ALA A 160 10.11 -13.06 -5.57
N SER A 161 10.32 -12.40 -4.44
CA SER A 161 9.58 -12.64 -3.19
C SER A 161 8.08 -12.36 -3.29
N THR A 162 7.62 -11.62 -4.32
CA THR A 162 6.18 -11.44 -4.57
C THR A 162 5.45 -12.79 -4.70
N ALA A 163 6.14 -13.85 -5.16
CA ALA A 163 5.58 -15.21 -5.24
C ALA A 163 5.20 -15.80 -3.87
N ASP A 164 5.66 -15.21 -2.77
CA ASP A 164 5.37 -15.65 -1.40
C ASP A 164 4.11 -14.99 -0.81
N LEU A 165 3.50 -14.03 -1.51
CA LEU A 165 2.26 -13.36 -1.10
C LEU A 165 1.03 -14.26 -1.33
N ARG A 166 0.97 -15.41 -0.66
CA ARG A 166 -0.03 -16.47 -0.90
C ARG A 166 -1.48 -16.05 -0.67
N GLU A 167 -1.74 -15.01 0.13
CA GLU A 167 -3.07 -14.46 0.39
C GLU A 167 -3.47 -13.34 -0.58
N LEU A 168 -2.58 -12.93 -1.50
CA LEU A 168 -2.84 -11.81 -2.41
C LEU A 168 -4.02 -12.12 -3.34
N ARG A 169 -4.99 -11.18 -3.40
CA ARG A 169 -6.24 -11.29 -4.17
C ARG A 169 -6.39 -10.17 -5.19
N HIS A 170 -5.90 -8.98 -4.85
CA HIS A 170 -6.01 -7.79 -5.67
C HIS A 170 -4.64 -7.15 -5.87
N LEU A 171 -4.28 -6.95 -7.14
CA LEU A 171 -3.03 -6.29 -7.53
C LEU A 171 -3.32 -5.20 -8.57
N ASP A 172 -3.09 -3.95 -8.19
CA ASP A 172 -3.21 -2.79 -9.07
C ASP A 172 -1.81 -2.30 -9.49
N LEU A 173 -1.48 -2.52 -10.75
CA LEU A 173 -0.24 -2.11 -11.41
C LEU A 173 -0.50 -1.12 -12.55
N ARG A 174 -1.64 -0.45 -12.59
CA ARG A 174 -1.96 0.53 -13.63
C ARG A 174 -0.93 1.64 -13.72
N GLU A 175 -0.75 2.18 -14.93
CA GLU A 175 0.12 3.36 -15.14
C GLU A 175 1.52 3.15 -14.56
N ASN A 176 2.13 1.99 -14.89
CA ASN A 176 3.52 1.65 -14.59
C ASN A 176 4.30 1.48 -15.91
N ALA A 177 5.47 0.87 -15.86
CA ALA A 177 6.34 0.69 -17.02
C ALA A 177 6.63 -0.80 -17.35
N PHE A 178 5.68 -1.70 -17.08
CA PHE A 178 5.81 -3.11 -17.40
C PHE A 178 5.74 -3.35 -18.91
N THR A 179 6.75 -4.02 -19.47
CA THR A 179 6.78 -4.46 -20.88
C THR A 179 6.35 -5.91 -21.03
N ASP A 180 6.47 -6.68 -19.97
CA ASP A 180 6.15 -8.11 -19.90
C ASP A 180 5.19 -8.39 -18.73
N PHE A 181 4.35 -9.41 -18.90
CA PHE A 181 3.50 -9.86 -17.79
C PHE A 181 4.36 -10.43 -16.67
N PRO A 182 4.20 -9.98 -15.40
CA PRO A 182 5.09 -10.38 -14.31
C PRO A 182 5.01 -11.89 -14.02
N ALA A 183 6.05 -12.66 -14.42
CA ALA A 183 6.09 -14.11 -14.28
C ALA A 183 6.00 -14.60 -12.82
N VAL A 184 6.40 -13.77 -11.86
CA VAL A 184 6.32 -14.09 -10.41
C VAL A 184 4.89 -14.31 -9.93
N LEU A 185 3.89 -13.78 -10.65
CA LEU A 185 2.47 -13.96 -10.32
C LEU A 185 2.00 -15.41 -10.51
N ALA A 186 2.70 -16.22 -11.30
CA ALA A 186 2.39 -17.65 -11.51
C ALA A 186 2.36 -18.47 -10.21
N GLY A 187 2.91 -17.94 -9.12
CA GLY A 187 2.91 -18.60 -7.80
C GLY A 187 1.75 -18.23 -6.89
N LEU A 188 0.82 -17.35 -7.31
CA LEU A 188 -0.20 -16.76 -6.45
C LEU A 188 -1.57 -17.45 -6.58
N PRO A 189 -1.91 -18.42 -5.70
CA PRO A 189 -3.07 -19.28 -5.89
C PRO A 189 -4.43 -18.57 -5.70
N LEU A 190 -4.45 -17.45 -4.96
CA LEU A 190 -5.67 -16.73 -4.60
C LEU A 190 -5.82 -15.41 -5.36
N LEU A 191 -4.93 -15.11 -6.33
CA LEU A 191 -4.98 -13.87 -7.09
C LEU A 191 -6.22 -13.85 -7.99
N ARG A 192 -7.10 -12.87 -7.76
CA ARG A 192 -8.40 -12.74 -8.44
C ARG A 192 -8.42 -11.57 -9.43
N HIS A 193 -7.88 -10.44 -9.04
CA HIS A 193 -7.92 -9.23 -9.83
C HIS A 193 -6.51 -8.73 -10.11
N VAL A 194 -6.19 -8.58 -11.40
CA VAL A 194 -4.95 -7.97 -11.87
C VAL A 194 -5.30 -6.83 -12.80
N ASP A 195 -4.88 -5.63 -12.45
CA ASP A 195 -5.04 -4.44 -13.26
C ASP A 195 -3.67 -3.98 -13.77
N LEU A 196 -3.44 -4.15 -15.07
CA LEU A 196 -2.20 -3.78 -15.78
C LEU A 196 -2.47 -2.72 -16.84
N ARG A 197 -3.54 -1.97 -16.75
CA ARG A 197 -3.87 -0.90 -17.71
C ARG A 197 -2.76 0.12 -17.83
N ALA A 198 -2.64 0.70 -19.03
CA ALA A 198 -1.68 1.77 -19.32
C ALA A 198 -0.26 1.39 -18.88
N ASN A 199 0.23 0.28 -19.40
CA ASN A 199 1.61 -0.19 -19.35
C ASN A 199 2.16 -0.37 -20.78
N GLY A 200 3.31 -0.98 -20.93
CA GLY A 200 3.95 -1.26 -22.20
C GLY A 200 3.89 -2.75 -22.59
N LEU A 201 2.93 -3.52 -22.09
CA LEU A 201 2.83 -4.96 -22.35
C LEU A 201 2.67 -5.24 -23.84
N THR A 202 3.47 -6.15 -24.39
CA THR A 202 3.43 -6.56 -25.80
C THR A 202 2.81 -7.92 -26.01
N SER A 203 2.80 -8.79 -25.00
CA SER A 203 2.26 -10.15 -25.08
C SER A 203 1.79 -10.65 -23.73
N LEU A 204 1.03 -11.74 -23.74
CA LEU A 204 0.66 -12.50 -22.54
C LEU A 204 1.26 -13.90 -22.59
N PRO A 205 1.65 -14.47 -21.44
CA PRO A 205 2.16 -15.83 -21.38
C PRO A 205 1.02 -16.87 -21.47
N ASP A 206 1.27 -17.95 -22.19
CA ASP A 206 0.29 -19.04 -22.38
C ASP A 206 -0.06 -19.77 -21.06
N TRP A 207 0.79 -19.67 -20.04
CA TRP A 207 0.55 -20.33 -18.74
C TRP A 207 -0.53 -19.66 -17.87
N LEU A 208 -1.02 -18.47 -18.23
CA LEU A 208 -1.97 -17.69 -17.41
C LEU A 208 -3.16 -18.53 -16.91
N PRO A 209 -3.91 -19.27 -17.76
CA PRO A 209 -5.06 -20.02 -17.29
C PRO A 209 -4.69 -21.12 -16.28
N ASP A 210 -3.53 -21.73 -16.42
CA ASP A 210 -3.12 -22.88 -15.58
C ASP A 210 -2.46 -22.45 -14.27
N ARG A 211 -1.79 -21.31 -14.26
CA ARG A 211 -1.02 -20.84 -13.10
C ARG A 211 -1.76 -19.84 -12.22
N LEU A 212 -2.82 -19.21 -12.76
CA LEU A 212 -3.71 -18.30 -12.02
C LEU A 212 -5.15 -18.83 -11.99
N PRO A 213 -5.40 -19.97 -11.32
CA PRO A 213 -6.71 -20.66 -11.39
C PRO A 213 -7.85 -19.87 -10.75
N SER A 214 -7.54 -18.89 -9.89
CA SER A 214 -8.53 -18.05 -9.19
C SER A 214 -8.77 -16.71 -9.89
N LEU A 215 -8.15 -16.47 -11.07
CA LEU A 215 -8.22 -15.17 -11.75
C LEU A 215 -9.66 -14.92 -12.25
N GLU A 216 -10.28 -13.86 -11.73
CA GLU A 216 -11.65 -13.44 -12.04
C GLU A 216 -11.68 -12.23 -12.99
N LYS A 217 -10.63 -11.38 -12.92
CA LYS A 217 -10.53 -10.19 -13.78
C LYS A 217 -9.08 -9.88 -14.15
N LEU A 218 -8.85 -9.68 -15.44
CA LEU A 218 -7.59 -9.21 -16.02
C LEU A 218 -7.87 -7.98 -16.88
N ASP A 219 -7.36 -6.82 -16.48
CA ASP A 219 -7.55 -5.56 -17.22
C ASP A 219 -6.22 -5.15 -17.88
N LEU A 220 -6.21 -5.17 -19.20
CA LEU A 220 -5.03 -4.91 -20.05
C LEU A 220 -5.21 -3.67 -20.95
N ARG A 221 -6.30 -2.95 -20.81
CA ARG A 221 -6.60 -1.79 -21.66
C ARG A 221 -5.44 -0.81 -21.70
N TRP A 222 -5.26 -0.18 -22.85
CA TRP A 222 -4.19 0.80 -23.09
C TRP A 222 -2.77 0.21 -23.01
N ASN A 223 -2.60 -1.05 -23.37
CA ASN A 223 -1.33 -1.69 -23.66
C ASN A 223 -1.23 -1.97 -25.18
N PRO A 224 -0.04 -1.98 -25.77
CA PRO A 224 0.15 -2.39 -27.16
C PRO A 224 0.04 -3.92 -27.38
N CYS A 225 -0.53 -4.64 -26.41
CA CYS A 225 -0.52 -6.10 -26.33
C CYS A 225 -1.38 -6.74 -27.44
N GLU A 226 -0.77 -7.61 -28.24
CA GLU A 226 -1.47 -8.54 -29.11
C GLU A 226 -1.81 -9.81 -28.31
N VAL A 227 -3.09 -9.98 -27.96
CA VAL A 227 -3.54 -11.14 -27.16
C VAL A 227 -4.11 -12.20 -28.08
N PRO A 228 -3.58 -13.45 -28.08
CA PRO A 228 -4.13 -14.54 -28.86
C PRO A 228 -5.60 -14.81 -28.50
N ALA A 229 -6.49 -14.85 -29.50
CA ALA A 229 -7.92 -15.07 -29.27
C ALA A 229 -8.20 -16.38 -28.51
N GLY A 230 -7.39 -17.41 -28.72
CA GLY A 230 -7.51 -18.70 -28.03
C GLY A 230 -7.21 -18.58 -26.53
N LEU A 231 -6.26 -17.72 -26.13
CA LEU A 231 -5.93 -17.49 -24.73
C LEU A 231 -7.07 -16.71 -24.02
N VAL A 232 -7.62 -15.69 -24.67
CA VAL A 232 -8.78 -14.94 -24.15
C VAL A 232 -9.97 -15.88 -23.94
N ALA A 233 -10.32 -16.65 -24.98
CA ALA A 233 -11.44 -17.60 -24.91
C ALA A 233 -11.26 -18.64 -23.79
N GLU A 234 -10.05 -19.10 -23.52
CA GLU A 234 -9.77 -20.04 -22.43
C GLU A 234 -9.93 -19.39 -21.06
N LEU A 235 -9.44 -18.15 -20.86
CA LEU A 235 -9.63 -17.39 -19.62
C LEU A 235 -11.12 -17.11 -19.36
N GLU A 236 -11.85 -16.68 -20.36
CA GLU A 236 -13.29 -16.41 -20.28
C GLU A 236 -14.10 -17.68 -19.95
N ARG A 237 -13.74 -18.82 -20.58
CA ARG A 237 -14.35 -20.11 -20.29
C ARG A 237 -14.17 -20.53 -18.83
N ARG A 238 -13.08 -20.11 -18.20
CA ARG A 238 -12.80 -20.30 -16.75
C ARG A 238 -13.44 -19.23 -15.85
N GLY A 239 -14.20 -18.31 -16.43
CA GLY A 239 -14.92 -17.26 -15.69
C GLY A 239 -14.13 -15.98 -15.45
N CYS A 240 -12.96 -15.82 -16.09
CA CYS A 240 -12.17 -14.59 -16.00
C CYS A 240 -12.69 -13.56 -17.00
N VAL A 241 -13.00 -12.36 -16.53
CA VAL A 241 -13.29 -11.20 -17.40
C VAL A 241 -11.97 -10.60 -17.90
N VAL A 242 -11.74 -10.64 -19.22
CA VAL A 242 -10.57 -10.02 -19.85
C VAL A 242 -10.99 -8.73 -20.53
N LEU A 243 -10.33 -7.62 -20.18
CA LEU A 243 -10.55 -6.30 -20.78
C LEU A 243 -9.29 -5.89 -21.57
N LEU A 244 -9.44 -5.65 -22.89
CA LEU A 244 -8.38 -5.32 -23.85
C LEU A 244 -8.47 -3.87 -24.31
#